data_7f2e430713df92458634fc8957b49d83
#
_entry.id   7f2e430713df92458634fc8957b49d83
#
_cell.length_a   1.000
_cell.length_b   1.000
_cell.length_c   1.000
_cell.angle_alpha   90.00
_cell.angle_beta   90.00
_cell.angle_gamma   90.00
#
_symmetry.space_group_name_H-M   'P 1'
#
loop_
_entity.id
_entity.type
_entity.pdbx_description
1 polymer ?
#
loop_
_entity_poly.entity_id
_entity_poly.type
_entity_poly.pdbx_seq_one_letter_code
_entity_poly.pdbx_strand_id
1 'polypeptide(L)'
;MRLYRDNAVVLRQHKLGEADRIVTLLTRQHGLVRAVAKGVRRTRSKFGARLEPFAHIDVQLYPGRNLDIVTQVHTVDAFSGDIVDDYGRYTTACAVLETAERLAGEERAPALQLHQLTVGALRAVAGQTRAPELILDAFLLRAMGFAGWAPALDECARCATPGPHRAFHVSAGGAVCVHCRPPGAATPSPGVLDLMDSLCRGAWADTDAATDAVRRQASGLIAAHLQWHLERQLRTLPLIERAQPHSVGVGQDGHRDSSYGLPAETWRAPLAPTRTGTA
;
A
#
# COMPACT_ATOMS: atom_id res chain seq x y z
N MET A 1 18.27 22.44 18.80
CA MET A 1 17.38 21.65 17.90
C MET A 1 15.95 21.97 18.26
N ARG A 2 15.08 22.25 17.27
CA ARG A 2 13.69 22.69 17.48
C ARG A 2 12.76 21.47 17.38
N LEU A 3 11.76 21.37 18.26
CA LEU A 3 10.66 20.43 18.12
C LEU A 3 9.97 20.61 16.76
N TYR A 4 9.56 19.51 16.15
CA TYR A 4 8.73 19.54 14.95
C TYR A 4 7.50 18.65 15.12
N ARG A 5 6.48 18.89 14.29
CA ARG A 5 5.21 18.19 14.32
C ARG A 5 4.90 17.68 12.91
N ASP A 6 4.39 16.47 12.83
CA ASP A 6 4.02 15.87 11.56
C ASP A 6 2.86 14.90 11.71
N ASN A 7 2.18 14.65 10.62
CA ASN A 7 1.15 13.64 10.51
C ASN A 7 1.81 12.31 10.09
N ALA A 8 1.48 11.20 10.75
CA ALA A 8 2.21 9.95 10.56
C ALA A 8 1.32 8.71 10.68
N VAL A 9 1.69 7.65 9.94
CA VAL A 9 1.19 6.29 10.15
C VAL A 9 2.21 5.50 10.95
N VAL A 10 1.78 4.80 11.99
CA VAL A 10 2.65 3.90 12.77
C VAL A 10 2.78 2.60 11.99
N LEU A 11 3.99 2.36 11.45
CA LEU A 11 4.28 1.17 10.65
C LEU A 11 4.63 -0.02 11.52
N ARG A 12 5.46 0.20 12.54
CA ARG A 12 6.03 -0.88 13.33
C ARG A 12 6.55 -0.40 14.69
N GLN A 13 6.67 -1.34 15.63
CA GLN A 13 7.24 -1.10 16.96
C GLN A 13 8.28 -2.17 17.31
N HIS A 14 9.30 -1.76 18.07
CA HIS A 14 10.26 -2.66 18.70
C HIS A 14 10.41 -2.31 20.19
N LYS A 15 10.54 -3.33 21.02
CA LYS A 15 10.85 -3.15 22.45
C LYS A 15 12.24 -2.52 22.60
N LEU A 16 12.36 -1.51 23.47
CA LEU A 16 13.61 -0.89 23.86
C LEU A 16 13.66 -0.86 25.39
N GLY A 17 14.52 -1.72 25.97
CA GLY A 17 14.55 -1.90 27.41
C GLY A 17 13.19 -2.35 27.99
N GLU A 18 12.95 -1.99 29.28
CA GLU A 18 11.75 -2.45 29.98
C GLU A 18 10.49 -1.64 29.70
N ALA A 19 10.63 -0.33 29.55
CA ALA A 19 9.49 0.59 29.50
C ALA A 19 9.28 1.31 28.17
N ASP A 20 10.26 1.29 27.28
CA ASP A 20 10.27 2.09 26.06
C ASP A 20 10.01 1.23 24.82
N ARG A 21 9.69 1.89 23.71
CA ARG A 21 9.65 1.29 22.36
C ARG A 21 10.31 2.21 21.35
N ILE A 22 10.92 1.62 20.32
CA ILE A 22 11.24 2.30 19.08
C ILE A 22 10.03 2.15 18.17
N VAL A 23 9.51 3.25 17.66
CA VAL A 23 8.43 3.28 16.68
C VAL A 23 8.99 3.72 15.33
N THR A 24 8.58 3.03 14.27
CA THR A 24 8.84 3.41 12.88
C THR A 24 7.59 4.06 12.34
N LEU A 25 7.73 5.29 11.88
CA LEU A 25 6.66 6.16 11.41
C LEU A 25 6.86 6.49 9.93
N LEU A 26 5.81 6.38 9.13
CA LEU A 26 5.76 7.00 7.81
C LEU A 26 5.11 8.36 7.97
N THR A 27 5.90 9.40 7.94
CA THR A 27 5.43 10.78 8.15
C THR A 27 5.09 11.45 6.82
N ARG A 28 4.24 12.45 6.89
CA ARG A 28 3.75 13.17 5.70
C ARG A 28 4.84 14.03 5.05
N GLN A 29 5.68 14.71 5.85
CA GLN A 29 6.64 15.69 5.36
C GLN A 29 8.09 15.19 5.41
N HIS A 30 8.41 14.30 6.38
CA HIS A 30 9.78 13.85 6.63
C HIS A 30 10.00 12.38 6.22
N GLY A 31 9.03 11.73 5.54
CA GLY A 31 9.16 10.34 5.12
C GLY A 31 9.30 9.37 6.28
N LEU A 32 10.24 8.42 6.18
CA LEU A 32 10.46 7.42 7.22
C LEU A 32 11.21 8.02 8.40
N VAL A 33 10.62 7.97 9.60
CA VAL A 33 11.21 8.46 10.84
C VAL A 33 11.19 7.37 11.90
N ARG A 34 12.32 7.17 12.59
CA ARG A 34 12.41 6.28 13.74
C ARG A 34 12.53 7.10 15.02
N ALA A 35 11.68 6.80 16.00
CA ALA A 35 11.62 7.56 17.25
C ALA A 35 11.47 6.67 18.48
N VAL A 36 11.99 7.12 19.61
CA VAL A 36 11.81 6.47 20.91
C VAL A 36 10.57 7.03 21.60
N ALA A 37 9.65 6.16 21.95
CA ALA A 37 8.50 6.44 22.80
C ALA A 37 8.82 6.03 24.24
N LYS A 38 9.29 7.00 25.05
CA LYS A 38 9.72 6.73 26.43
C LYS A 38 8.53 6.42 27.34
N GLY A 39 8.63 5.36 28.13
CA GLY A 39 7.61 4.95 29.09
C GLY A 39 6.30 4.46 28.46
N VAL A 40 6.28 4.16 27.16
CA VAL A 40 5.04 3.75 26.46
C VAL A 40 4.45 2.44 26.99
N ARG A 41 5.27 1.56 27.54
CA ARG A 41 4.84 0.26 28.11
C ARG A 41 4.41 0.34 29.59
N ARG A 42 4.51 1.48 30.22
CA ARG A 42 4.03 1.67 31.61
C ARG A 42 2.50 1.71 31.63
N THR A 43 1.89 1.14 32.68
CA THR A 43 0.44 1.08 32.86
C THR A 43 -0.23 2.46 32.75
N ARG A 44 0.43 3.51 33.25
CA ARG A 44 -0.02 4.90 33.15
C ARG A 44 0.72 5.67 32.06
N SER A 45 0.92 5.05 30.89
CA SER A 45 1.56 5.71 29.77
C SER A 45 0.72 6.87 29.25
N LYS A 46 1.36 8.02 29.03
CA LYS A 46 0.72 9.18 28.39
C LYS A 46 0.38 8.94 26.90
N PHE A 47 0.97 7.93 26.29
CA PHE A 47 0.73 7.59 24.89
C PHE A 47 -0.40 6.57 24.70
N GLY A 48 -0.60 5.67 25.70
CA GLY A 48 -1.60 4.59 25.59
C GLY A 48 -1.42 3.76 24.32
N ALA A 49 -2.52 3.39 23.69
CA ALA A 49 -2.55 2.62 22.44
C ALA A 49 -2.29 3.47 21.18
N ARG A 50 -2.06 4.78 21.28
CA ARG A 50 -1.94 5.69 20.13
C ARG A 50 -0.76 5.40 19.22
N LEU A 51 0.24 4.67 19.71
CA LEU A 51 1.44 4.31 18.95
C LEU A 51 1.42 2.85 18.48
N GLU A 52 0.29 2.15 18.56
CA GLU A 52 0.18 0.80 18.00
C GLU A 52 0.15 0.85 16.46
N PRO A 53 0.61 -0.22 15.76
CA PRO A 53 0.53 -0.29 14.30
C PRO A 53 -0.87 0.00 13.78
N PHE A 54 -0.96 0.49 12.55
CA PHE A 54 -2.17 0.97 11.87
C PHE A 54 -2.72 2.31 12.38
N ALA A 55 -2.21 2.87 13.49
CA ALA A 55 -2.67 4.18 13.96
C ALA A 55 -2.19 5.30 13.03
N HIS A 56 -3.12 6.17 12.64
CA HIS A 56 -2.84 7.43 11.97
C HIS A 56 -2.86 8.54 13.02
N ILE A 57 -1.75 9.23 13.19
CA ILE A 57 -1.48 10.12 14.32
C ILE A 57 -0.93 11.48 13.89
N ASP A 58 -1.16 12.47 14.70
CA ASP A 58 -0.42 13.72 14.71
C ASP A 58 0.61 13.63 15.85
N VAL A 59 1.88 13.67 15.51
CA VAL A 59 3.00 13.42 16.41
C VAL A 59 3.93 14.63 16.51
N GLN A 60 4.33 14.95 17.74
CA GLN A 60 5.40 15.92 18.00
C GLN A 60 6.68 15.19 18.38
N LEU A 61 7.75 15.55 17.71
CA LEU A 61 9.04 14.90 17.80
C LEU A 61 10.14 15.90 18.20
N TYR A 62 11.05 15.43 19.03
CA TYR A 62 12.32 16.11 19.32
C TYR A 62 13.42 15.39 18.55
N PRO A 63 14.15 16.10 17.65
CA PRO A 63 15.21 15.49 16.86
C PRO A 63 16.34 14.95 17.73
N GLY A 64 16.68 13.68 17.54
CA GLY A 64 17.83 13.03 18.13
C GLY A 64 18.96 12.81 17.12
N ARG A 65 20.07 12.27 17.57
CA ARG A 65 21.21 11.95 16.70
C ARG A 65 20.90 10.81 15.74
N ASN A 66 20.36 9.70 16.25
CA ASN A 66 20.02 8.50 15.50
C ASN A 66 18.53 8.17 15.54
N LEU A 67 17.87 8.47 16.65
CA LEU A 67 16.44 8.26 16.88
C LEU A 67 15.85 9.53 17.46
N ASP A 68 14.73 9.95 16.94
CA ASP A 68 13.97 11.06 17.50
C ASP A 68 13.29 10.63 18.81
N ILE A 69 12.72 11.56 19.54
CA ILE A 69 11.98 11.29 20.77
C ILE A 69 10.55 11.76 20.59
N VAL A 70 9.60 10.85 20.79
CA VAL A 70 8.18 11.19 20.80
C VAL A 70 7.86 12.01 22.06
N THR A 71 7.36 13.24 21.88
CA THR A 71 7.00 14.13 22.97
C THR A 71 5.50 14.20 23.20
N GLN A 72 4.71 14.29 22.11
CA GLN A 72 3.23 14.31 22.15
C GLN A 72 2.67 13.47 20.98
N VAL A 73 1.47 12.92 21.19
CA VAL A 73 0.73 12.14 20.18
C VAL A 73 -0.75 12.42 20.33
N HIS A 74 -1.40 12.68 19.21
CA HIS A 74 -2.86 12.75 19.09
C HIS A 74 -3.31 11.79 18.02
N THR A 75 -4.36 11.01 18.25
CA THR A 75 -4.95 10.13 17.25
C THR A 75 -5.72 10.97 16.24
N VAL A 76 -5.48 10.74 14.96
CA VAL A 76 -6.27 11.28 13.85
C VAL A 76 -7.31 10.24 13.45
N ASP A 77 -6.85 9.02 13.12
CA ASP A 77 -7.72 7.88 12.85
C ASP A 77 -7.21 6.65 13.62
N ALA A 78 -8.12 5.87 14.19
CA ALA A 78 -7.83 4.64 14.94
C ALA A 78 -8.31 3.42 14.17
N PHE A 79 -7.56 3.01 13.13
CA PHE A 79 -7.96 1.88 12.28
C PHE A 79 -7.79 0.51 12.95
N SER A 80 -6.99 0.43 14.02
CA SER A 80 -6.59 -0.85 14.63
C SER A 80 -7.77 -1.68 15.12
N GLY A 81 -8.81 -1.07 15.71
CA GLY A 81 -9.98 -1.80 16.20
C GLY A 81 -10.67 -2.60 15.09
N ASP A 82 -10.98 -1.93 13.99
CA ASP A 82 -11.70 -2.53 12.87
C ASP A 82 -10.85 -3.52 12.05
N ILE A 83 -9.51 -3.38 12.10
CA ILE A 83 -8.58 -4.22 11.34
C ILE A 83 -8.27 -5.53 12.07
N VAL A 84 -8.06 -5.51 13.40
CA VAL A 84 -7.56 -6.68 14.13
C VAL A 84 -8.61 -7.77 14.36
N ASP A 85 -9.88 -7.46 14.21
CA ASP A 85 -10.98 -8.39 14.43
C ASP A 85 -11.18 -9.38 13.28
N ASP A 86 -10.53 -9.16 12.14
CA ASP A 86 -10.62 -10.02 10.95
C ASP A 86 -9.23 -10.37 10.42
N TYR A 87 -8.98 -11.65 10.21
CA TYR A 87 -7.66 -12.13 9.78
C TYR A 87 -7.26 -11.63 8.39
N GLY A 88 -8.19 -11.58 7.43
CA GLY A 88 -7.94 -11.09 6.07
C GLY A 88 -7.60 -9.60 6.06
N ARG A 89 -8.34 -8.80 6.82
CA ARG A 89 -8.06 -7.35 7.00
C ARG A 89 -6.72 -7.14 7.70
N TYR A 90 -6.45 -7.90 8.75
CA TYR A 90 -5.20 -7.79 9.50
C TYR A 90 -3.99 -8.12 8.63
N THR A 91 -3.99 -9.23 7.91
CA THR A 91 -2.88 -9.63 7.02
C THR A 91 -2.70 -8.65 5.87
N THR A 92 -3.80 -8.18 5.28
CA THR A 92 -3.79 -7.12 4.25
C THR A 92 -3.16 -5.83 4.78
N ALA A 93 -3.61 -5.33 5.93
CA ALA A 93 -3.06 -4.13 6.53
C ALA A 93 -1.57 -4.28 6.89
N CYS A 94 -1.15 -5.45 7.39
CA CYS A 94 0.27 -5.76 7.61
C CYS A 94 1.07 -5.69 6.30
N ALA A 95 0.55 -6.21 5.19
CA ALA A 95 1.20 -6.13 3.89
C ALA A 95 1.30 -4.69 3.37
N VAL A 96 0.27 -3.88 3.59
CA VAL A 96 0.30 -2.44 3.30
C VAL A 96 1.42 -1.75 4.08
N LEU A 97 1.52 -1.97 5.40
CA LEU A 97 2.55 -1.33 6.22
C LEU A 97 3.96 -1.81 5.84
N GLU A 98 4.16 -3.12 5.63
CA GLU A 98 5.46 -3.66 5.24
C GLU A 98 5.90 -3.11 3.89
N THR A 99 5.00 -3.05 2.91
CA THR A 99 5.29 -2.49 1.59
C THR A 99 5.60 -1.00 1.69
N ALA A 100 4.82 -0.23 2.44
CA ALA A 100 5.07 1.19 2.66
C ALA A 100 6.44 1.44 3.28
N GLU A 101 6.86 0.64 4.27
CA GLU A 101 8.19 0.73 4.87
C GLU A 101 9.30 0.47 3.85
N ARG A 102 9.11 -0.54 2.97
CA ARG A 102 10.11 -0.92 1.95
C ARG A 102 10.25 0.13 0.85
N LEU A 103 9.13 0.72 0.45
CA LEU A 103 9.09 1.70 -0.66
C LEU A 103 9.35 3.14 -0.21
N ALA A 104 9.30 3.43 1.08
CA ALA A 104 9.59 4.77 1.59
C ALA A 104 11.02 5.25 1.35
N GLY A 105 11.91 4.35 0.92
CA GLY A 105 13.30 4.67 0.60
C GLY A 105 14.14 4.99 1.84
N GLU A 106 14.99 6.00 1.71
CA GLU A 106 15.88 6.41 2.79
C GLU A 106 15.13 7.12 3.92
N GLU A 107 15.65 6.98 5.15
CA GLU A 107 15.12 7.72 6.30
C GLU A 107 15.18 9.23 6.04
N ARG A 108 14.08 9.93 6.39
CA ARG A 108 13.91 11.38 6.23
C ARG A 108 13.81 11.89 4.77
N ALA A 109 13.64 11.00 3.79
CA ALA A 109 13.28 11.40 2.43
C ALA A 109 11.77 11.64 2.33
N PRO A 110 11.29 12.80 1.84
CA PRO A 110 9.85 13.08 1.73
C PRO A 110 9.11 12.02 0.91
N ALA A 111 8.00 11.50 1.46
CA ALA A 111 7.20 10.42 0.86
C ALA A 111 5.68 10.72 0.93
N LEU A 112 5.29 11.96 0.62
CA LEU A 112 3.91 12.45 0.76
C LEU A 112 2.88 11.55 0.08
N GLN A 113 3.13 11.18 -1.18
CA GLN A 113 2.19 10.37 -1.97
C GLN A 113 2.02 8.98 -1.36
N LEU A 114 3.13 8.35 -0.94
CA LEU A 114 3.09 7.04 -0.29
C LEU A 114 2.39 7.11 1.07
N HIS A 115 2.62 8.17 1.85
CA HIS A 115 1.90 8.39 3.11
C HIS A 115 0.39 8.49 2.88
N GLN A 116 -0.06 9.33 1.94
CA GLN A 116 -1.48 9.49 1.62
C GLN A 116 -2.11 8.19 1.12
N LEU A 117 -1.40 7.45 0.25
CA LEU A 117 -1.85 6.16 -0.25
C LEU A 117 -1.99 5.14 0.89
N THR A 118 -1.03 5.11 1.83
CA THR A 118 -1.06 4.21 2.99
C THR A 118 -2.24 4.51 3.91
N VAL A 119 -2.49 5.78 4.23
CA VAL A 119 -3.67 6.20 5.02
C VAL A 119 -4.96 5.80 4.31
N GLY A 120 -5.06 6.05 3.00
CA GLY A 120 -6.23 5.69 2.20
C GLY A 120 -6.48 4.18 2.18
N ALA A 121 -5.44 3.36 2.02
CA ALA A 121 -5.56 1.90 2.05
C ALA A 121 -6.01 1.38 3.42
N LEU A 122 -5.41 1.85 4.51
CA LEU A 122 -5.82 1.46 5.87
C LEU A 122 -7.28 1.85 6.16
N ARG A 123 -7.70 3.04 5.74
CA ARG A 123 -9.09 3.50 5.88
C ARG A 123 -10.06 2.61 5.09
N ALA A 124 -9.69 2.23 3.86
CA ALA A 124 -10.52 1.35 3.04
C ALA A 124 -10.65 -0.06 3.63
N VAL A 125 -9.55 -0.61 4.17
CA VAL A 125 -9.53 -1.92 4.85
C VAL A 125 -10.38 -1.88 6.12
N ALA A 126 -10.23 -0.86 6.95
CA ALA A 126 -11.01 -0.68 8.18
C ALA A 126 -12.51 -0.47 7.88
N GLY A 127 -12.82 0.34 6.86
CA GLY A 127 -14.18 0.66 6.45
C GLY A 127 -14.92 -0.46 5.70
N GLN A 128 -14.28 -1.59 5.42
CA GLN A 128 -14.88 -2.77 4.76
C GLN A 128 -15.57 -2.45 3.43
N THR A 129 -15.07 -1.46 2.72
CA THR A 129 -15.70 -0.97 1.49
C THR A 129 -15.59 -1.97 0.34
N ARG A 130 -14.58 -2.85 0.38
CA ARG A 130 -14.28 -3.88 -0.64
C ARG A 130 -13.51 -5.04 -0.04
N ALA A 131 -13.36 -6.11 -0.84
CA ALA A 131 -12.50 -7.24 -0.49
C ALA A 131 -11.07 -6.76 -0.17
N PRO A 132 -10.49 -7.14 0.97
CA PRO A 132 -9.17 -6.69 1.40
C PRO A 132 -8.07 -6.91 0.35
N GLU A 133 -8.14 -8.01 -0.39
CA GLU A 133 -7.18 -8.36 -1.44
C GLU A 133 -7.18 -7.37 -2.59
N LEU A 134 -8.36 -6.87 -3.01
CA LEU A 134 -8.47 -5.85 -4.06
C LEU A 134 -7.90 -4.50 -3.61
N ILE A 135 -8.11 -4.16 -2.33
CA ILE A 135 -7.53 -2.95 -1.74
C ILE A 135 -6.01 -3.06 -1.74
N LEU A 136 -5.48 -4.24 -1.37
CA LEU A 136 -4.03 -4.49 -1.40
C LEU A 136 -3.48 -4.39 -2.81
N ASP A 137 -4.07 -5.08 -3.78
CA ASP A 137 -3.58 -5.09 -5.16
C ASP A 137 -3.56 -3.67 -5.76
N ALA A 138 -4.59 -2.87 -5.51
CA ALA A 138 -4.62 -1.46 -5.90
C ALA A 138 -3.54 -0.64 -5.18
N PHE A 139 -3.32 -0.90 -3.90
CA PHE A 139 -2.25 -0.25 -3.13
C PHE A 139 -0.87 -0.60 -3.70
N LEU A 140 -0.59 -1.88 -3.94
CA LEU A 140 0.70 -2.36 -4.46
C LEU A 140 1.02 -1.74 -5.81
N LEU A 141 0.08 -1.76 -6.77
CA LEU A 141 0.25 -1.17 -8.10
C LEU A 141 0.58 0.32 -8.04
N ARG A 142 -0.17 1.08 -7.24
CA ARG A 142 0.05 2.53 -7.10
C ARG A 142 1.33 2.86 -6.36
N ALA A 143 1.66 2.09 -5.33
CA ALA A 143 2.89 2.25 -4.57
C ALA A 143 4.12 1.97 -5.45
N MET A 144 4.07 0.94 -6.31
CA MET A 144 5.08 0.69 -7.33
C MET A 144 5.19 1.85 -8.33
N GLY A 145 4.06 2.49 -8.68
CA GLY A 145 4.06 3.68 -9.53
C GLY A 145 4.89 4.82 -8.92
N PHE A 146 4.76 5.08 -7.62
CA PHE A 146 5.57 6.10 -6.93
C PHE A 146 7.05 5.73 -6.84
N ALA A 147 7.37 4.43 -6.80
CA ALA A 147 8.75 3.95 -6.83
C ALA A 147 9.37 3.90 -8.24
N GLY A 148 8.61 4.26 -9.29
CA GLY A 148 9.06 4.17 -10.68
C GLY A 148 9.01 2.75 -11.27
N TRP A 149 8.27 1.83 -10.65
CA TRP A 149 8.15 0.42 -11.03
C TRP A 149 6.75 0.06 -11.55
N ALA A 150 6.00 1.04 -12.04
CA ALA A 150 4.69 0.78 -12.62
C ALA A 150 4.80 -0.23 -13.79
N PRO A 151 4.02 -1.33 -13.79
CA PRO A 151 4.01 -2.19 -14.96
C PRO A 151 3.36 -1.48 -16.15
N ALA A 152 3.94 -1.62 -17.34
CA ALA A 152 3.28 -1.23 -18.57
C ALA A 152 2.09 -2.17 -18.83
N LEU A 153 0.88 -1.64 -19.00
CA LEU A 153 -0.35 -2.42 -19.15
C LEU A 153 -1.06 -2.13 -20.48
N ASP A 154 -1.03 -0.92 -20.96
CA ASP A 154 -1.68 -0.40 -22.17
C ASP A 154 -0.78 -0.39 -23.40
N GLU A 155 0.52 -0.53 -23.21
CA GLU A 155 1.52 -0.61 -24.28
C GLU A 155 2.54 -1.72 -24.02
N CYS A 156 3.32 -2.06 -25.06
CA CYS A 156 4.40 -3.02 -24.91
C CYS A 156 5.58 -2.44 -24.11
N ALA A 157 5.92 -3.06 -22.99
CA ALA A 157 7.02 -2.65 -22.11
C ALA A 157 8.40 -2.54 -22.81
N ARG A 158 8.57 -3.14 -24.00
CA ARG A 158 9.84 -3.11 -24.74
C ARG A 158 9.88 -2.13 -25.92
N CYS A 159 8.80 -2.06 -26.69
CA CYS A 159 8.78 -1.26 -27.93
C CYS A 159 7.70 -0.19 -27.95
N ALA A 160 6.96 -0.03 -26.84
CA ALA A 160 5.88 0.94 -26.69
C ALA A 160 4.76 0.84 -27.75
N THR A 161 4.66 -0.29 -28.47
CA THR A 161 3.53 -0.51 -29.37
C THR A 161 2.24 -0.53 -28.55
N PRO A 162 1.21 0.26 -28.92
CA PRO A 162 -0.07 0.27 -28.23
C PRO A 162 -0.73 -1.10 -28.17
N GLY A 163 -1.40 -1.40 -27.01
CA GLY A 163 -2.15 -2.63 -26.78
C GLY A 163 -3.51 -2.67 -27.47
N PRO A 164 -4.34 -3.62 -27.08
CA PRO A 164 -4.16 -4.54 -25.94
C PRO A 164 -3.19 -5.70 -26.22
N HIS A 165 -2.40 -6.06 -25.23
CA HIS A 165 -1.47 -7.22 -25.30
C HIS A 165 -1.98 -8.37 -24.43
N ARG A 166 -1.57 -9.62 -24.78
CA ARG A 166 -2.03 -10.83 -24.07
C ARG A 166 -0.95 -11.52 -23.24
N ALA A 167 0.28 -11.04 -23.32
CA ALA A 167 1.38 -11.59 -22.57
C ALA A 167 1.94 -10.57 -21.59
N PHE A 168 2.39 -11.05 -20.42
CA PHE A 168 3.00 -10.26 -19.36
C PHE A 168 4.34 -10.88 -18.98
N HIS A 169 5.37 -10.07 -18.85
CA HIS A 169 6.68 -10.54 -18.41
C HIS A 169 7.30 -9.59 -17.40
N VAL A 170 7.55 -10.11 -16.21
CA VAL A 170 8.01 -9.34 -15.05
C VAL A 170 9.31 -8.59 -15.35
N SER A 171 10.34 -9.28 -15.84
CA SER A 171 11.63 -8.62 -16.12
C SER A 171 11.62 -7.70 -17.34
N ALA A 172 10.59 -7.79 -18.18
CA ALA A 172 10.40 -6.82 -19.26
C ALA A 172 9.70 -5.54 -18.77
N GLY A 173 9.11 -5.58 -17.57
CA GLY A 173 8.43 -4.45 -16.97
C GLY A 173 6.93 -4.39 -17.24
N GLY A 174 6.27 -5.48 -17.70
CA GLY A 174 4.83 -5.46 -17.93
C GLY A 174 4.35 -6.26 -19.13
N ALA A 175 3.31 -5.74 -19.79
CA ALA A 175 2.73 -6.32 -21.00
C ALA A 175 3.73 -6.31 -22.18
N VAL A 176 3.71 -7.35 -22.99
CA VAL A 176 4.59 -7.48 -24.14
C VAL A 176 3.82 -7.92 -25.40
N CYS A 177 4.14 -7.30 -26.52
CA CYS A 177 3.55 -7.65 -27.82
C CYS A 177 4.08 -9.01 -28.33
N VAL A 178 3.47 -9.54 -29.38
CA VAL A 178 3.85 -10.85 -29.97
C VAL A 178 5.30 -10.89 -30.45
N HIS A 179 5.83 -9.76 -30.92
CA HIS A 179 7.20 -9.65 -31.44
C HIS A 179 8.26 -9.53 -30.34
N CYS A 180 7.90 -8.90 -29.22
CA CYS A 180 8.82 -8.67 -28.10
C CYS A 180 8.71 -9.71 -27.00
N ARG A 181 7.77 -10.66 -27.13
CA ARG A 181 7.49 -11.66 -26.11
C ARG A 181 8.70 -12.59 -25.88
N PRO A 182 9.31 -12.57 -24.67
CA PRO A 182 10.40 -13.48 -24.35
C PRO A 182 9.88 -14.86 -23.94
N PRO A 183 10.74 -15.90 -23.94
CA PRO A 183 10.42 -17.17 -23.30
C PRO A 183 10.03 -16.97 -21.83
N GLY A 184 9.05 -17.75 -21.35
CA GLY A 184 8.57 -17.66 -19.97
C GLY A 184 7.59 -16.51 -19.70
N ALA A 185 7.21 -15.72 -20.71
CA ALA A 185 6.16 -14.72 -20.55
C ALA A 185 4.82 -15.39 -20.22
N ALA A 186 4.18 -14.94 -19.14
CA ALA A 186 2.85 -15.39 -18.76
C ALA A 186 1.81 -14.99 -19.83
N THR A 187 0.78 -15.82 -19.98
CA THR A 187 -0.39 -15.51 -20.81
C THR A 187 -1.61 -15.56 -19.90
N PRO A 188 -1.90 -14.47 -19.16
CA PRO A 188 -3.04 -14.44 -18.28
C PRO A 188 -4.36 -14.54 -19.05
N SER A 189 -5.41 -14.96 -18.35
CA SER A 189 -6.76 -14.99 -18.90
C SER A 189 -7.22 -13.60 -19.36
N PRO A 190 -8.13 -13.52 -20.33
CA PRO A 190 -8.72 -12.24 -20.72
C PRO A 190 -9.27 -11.48 -19.51
N GLY A 191 -9.10 -10.17 -19.50
CA GLY A 191 -9.53 -9.28 -18.40
C GLY A 191 -8.55 -9.12 -17.25
N VAL A 192 -7.47 -9.92 -17.17
CA VAL A 192 -6.50 -9.81 -16.07
C VAL A 192 -5.70 -8.50 -16.16
N LEU A 193 -5.18 -8.16 -17.33
CA LEU A 193 -4.44 -6.91 -17.51
C LEU A 193 -5.36 -5.69 -17.42
N ASP A 194 -6.61 -5.80 -17.90
CA ASP A 194 -7.63 -4.77 -17.77
C ASP A 194 -7.99 -4.52 -16.29
N LEU A 195 -8.09 -5.58 -15.49
CA LEU A 195 -8.30 -5.47 -14.05
C LEU A 195 -7.11 -4.75 -13.38
N MET A 196 -5.87 -5.11 -13.72
CA MET A 196 -4.68 -4.44 -13.16
C MET A 196 -4.67 -2.95 -13.50
N ASP A 197 -5.01 -2.58 -14.73
CA ASP A 197 -5.12 -1.19 -15.16
C ASP A 197 -6.25 -0.45 -14.42
N SER A 198 -7.42 -1.07 -14.28
CA SER A 198 -8.53 -0.52 -13.50
C SER A 198 -8.17 -0.29 -12.03
N LEU A 199 -7.41 -1.20 -11.41
CA LEU A 199 -6.88 -1.05 -10.05
C LEU A 199 -5.88 0.11 -9.95
N CYS A 200 -5.00 0.30 -10.95
CA CYS A 200 -4.10 1.45 -11.01
C CYS A 200 -4.89 2.76 -11.04
N ARG A 201 -5.91 2.84 -11.86
CA ARG A 201 -6.74 4.06 -12.05
C ARG A 201 -7.77 4.27 -10.95
N GLY A 202 -8.11 3.23 -10.17
CA GLY A 202 -9.18 3.27 -9.19
C GLY A 202 -10.59 3.20 -9.80
N ALA A 203 -10.72 2.59 -10.97
CA ALA A 203 -11.99 2.32 -11.61
C ALA A 203 -12.71 1.14 -10.92
N TRP A 204 -13.22 1.40 -9.73
CA TRP A 204 -13.73 0.36 -8.83
C TRP A 204 -14.94 -0.40 -9.39
N ALA A 205 -15.80 0.25 -10.17
CA ALA A 205 -16.94 -0.43 -10.79
C ALA A 205 -16.49 -1.59 -11.70
N ASP A 206 -15.39 -1.41 -12.44
CA ASP A 206 -14.82 -2.43 -13.30
C ASP A 206 -14.15 -3.55 -12.49
N THR A 207 -13.52 -3.21 -11.36
CA THR A 207 -12.85 -4.18 -10.48
C THR A 207 -13.84 -5.08 -9.73
N ASP A 208 -14.98 -4.52 -9.32
CA ASP A 208 -16.00 -5.25 -8.58
C ASP A 208 -16.69 -6.32 -9.47
N ALA A 209 -16.72 -6.12 -10.78
CA ALA A 209 -17.27 -7.07 -11.76
C ALA A 209 -16.34 -8.24 -12.12
N ALA A 210 -15.04 -8.17 -11.75
CA ALA A 210 -14.07 -9.21 -12.08
C ALA A 210 -14.33 -10.52 -11.31
N THR A 211 -14.18 -11.65 -12.02
CA THR A 211 -14.31 -12.97 -11.39
C THR A 211 -13.14 -13.29 -10.47
N ASP A 212 -13.35 -14.19 -9.50
CA ASP A 212 -12.30 -14.62 -8.57
C ASP A 212 -11.07 -15.22 -9.29
N ALA A 213 -11.27 -15.90 -10.41
CA ALA A 213 -10.18 -16.45 -11.21
C ALA A 213 -9.30 -15.34 -11.81
N VAL A 214 -9.92 -14.27 -12.33
CA VAL A 214 -9.23 -13.09 -12.87
C VAL A 214 -8.51 -12.35 -11.74
N ARG A 215 -9.17 -12.15 -10.60
CA ARG A 215 -8.57 -11.50 -9.41
C ARG A 215 -7.32 -12.25 -8.92
N ARG A 216 -7.40 -13.58 -8.77
CA ARG A 216 -6.24 -14.40 -8.35
C ARG A 216 -5.07 -14.30 -9.31
N GLN A 217 -5.31 -14.32 -10.64
CA GLN A 217 -4.24 -14.17 -11.61
C GLN A 217 -3.61 -12.78 -11.58
N ALA A 218 -4.43 -11.72 -11.46
CA ALA A 218 -3.95 -10.35 -11.32
C ALA A 218 -3.07 -10.20 -10.08
N SER A 219 -3.57 -10.64 -8.90
CA SER A 219 -2.80 -10.63 -7.64
C SER A 219 -1.46 -11.37 -7.77
N GLY A 220 -1.45 -12.52 -8.46
CA GLY A 220 -0.22 -13.28 -8.72
C GLY A 220 0.80 -12.49 -9.53
N LEU A 221 0.37 -11.83 -10.61
CA LEU A 221 1.25 -11.01 -11.46
C LEU A 221 1.74 -9.76 -10.72
N ILE A 222 0.88 -9.10 -9.96
CA ILE A 222 1.22 -7.92 -9.14
C ILE A 222 2.27 -8.28 -8.10
N ALA A 223 2.07 -9.38 -7.37
CA ALA A 223 3.04 -9.85 -6.38
C ALA A 223 4.38 -10.24 -7.01
N ALA A 224 4.36 -10.95 -8.15
CA ALA A 224 5.58 -11.32 -8.87
C ALA A 224 6.33 -10.08 -9.38
N HIS A 225 5.61 -9.08 -9.90
CA HIS A 225 6.21 -7.85 -10.37
C HIS A 225 6.85 -7.04 -9.24
N LEU A 226 6.15 -6.90 -8.12
CA LEU A 226 6.69 -6.24 -6.93
C LEU A 226 7.94 -6.97 -6.40
N GLN A 227 7.90 -8.30 -6.29
CA GLN A 227 9.02 -9.09 -5.80
C GLN A 227 10.26 -9.01 -6.70
N TRP A 228 10.06 -8.84 -8.01
CA TRP A 228 11.16 -8.65 -8.94
C TRP A 228 11.97 -7.38 -8.65
N HIS A 229 11.30 -6.31 -8.23
CA HIS A 229 11.94 -5.03 -7.94
C HIS A 229 12.45 -4.94 -6.49
N LEU A 230 11.91 -5.76 -5.59
CA LEU A 230 12.37 -5.79 -4.20
C LEU A 230 13.53 -6.78 -4.04
N GLU A 231 14.65 -6.33 -3.48
CA GLU A 231 15.80 -7.19 -3.16
C GLU A 231 15.45 -8.29 -2.13
N ARG A 232 14.42 -8.08 -1.31
CA ARG A 232 13.95 -9.00 -0.28
C ARG A 232 12.45 -9.18 -0.37
N GLN A 233 12.01 -10.44 -0.26
CA GLN A 233 10.58 -10.77 -0.24
C GLN A 233 9.86 -10.13 0.94
N LEU A 234 8.62 -9.72 0.71
CA LEU A 234 7.71 -9.30 1.77
C LEU A 234 7.28 -10.54 2.58
N ARG A 235 7.36 -10.43 3.91
CA ARG A 235 7.01 -11.51 4.83
C ARG A 235 5.51 -11.74 4.92
N THR A 236 4.74 -10.70 4.68
CA THR A 236 3.28 -10.69 4.83
C THR A 236 2.53 -11.20 3.62
N LEU A 237 3.06 -11.06 2.39
CA LEU A 237 2.40 -11.53 1.18
C LEU A 237 2.02 -13.03 1.18
N PRO A 238 2.87 -13.95 1.69
CA PRO A 238 2.49 -15.37 1.79
C PRO A 238 1.34 -15.66 2.75
N LEU A 239 1.06 -14.75 3.70
CA LEU A 239 0.01 -14.91 4.71
C LEU A 239 -1.38 -14.51 4.20
N ILE A 240 -1.44 -13.87 3.04
CA ILE A 240 -2.70 -13.44 2.46
C ILE A 240 -3.35 -14.65 1.80
N GLU A 241 -4.46 -15.07 2.37
CA GLU A 241 -5.29 -16.13 1.80
C GLU A 241 -5.90 -15.63 0.49
N ARG A 242 -5.28 -15.99 -0.63
CA ARG A 242 -5.81 -15.73 -1.98
C ARG A 242 -6.81 -16.81 -2.38
N ALA A 243 -7.61 -17.31 -1.45
CA ALA A 243 -8.40 -18.47 -1.74
C ALA A 243 -9.70 -18.55 -0.94
N GLN A 244 -10.64 -19.08 -1.63
CA GLN A 244 -11.98 -19.58 -1.35
C GLN A 244 -13.07 -18.51 -1.26
N PRO A 245 -14.17 -18.72 -2.00
CA PRO A 245 -15.31 -17.84 -1.92
C PRO A 245 -15.91 -17.97 -0.50
N HIS A 246 -15.77 -16.91 0.29
CA HIS A 246 -16.63 -16.76 1.45
C HIS A 246 -18.04 -16.65 0.89
N SER A 247 -18.86 -17.66 1.13
CA SER A 247 -20.30 -17.58 0.98
C SER A 247 -20.76 -16.43 1.89
N VAL A 248 -20.99 -15.29 1.29
CA VAL A 248 -21.64 -14.17 1.96
C VAL A 248 -23.03 -14.67 2.36
N GLY A 249 -23.20 -14.99 3.64
CA GLY A 249 -24.52 -15.14 4.23
C GLY A 249 -25.24 -13.83 4.06
N VAL A 250 -26.30 -13.85 3.25
CA VAL A 250 -27.23 -12.73 3.08
C VAL A 250 -27.91 -12.49 4.42
N GLY A 251 -27.32 -11.60 5.22
CA GLY A 251 -27.98 -10.95 6.37
C GLY A 251 -28.66 -9.69 5.83
N GLN A 252 -29.95 -9.73 5.73
CA GLN A 252 -30.79 -8.54 5.59
C GLN A 252 -30.60 -7.71 6.86
N ASP A 253 -30.12 -6.45 6.71
CA ASP A 253 -30.73 -5.29 7.35
C ASP A 253 -29.79 -4.06 7.30
N GLY A 254 -30.39 -2.91 7.00
CA GLY A 254 -29.92 -1.61 7.49
C GLY A 254 -29.11 -0.75 6.52
N HIS A 255 -29.81 -0.11 5.65
CA HIS A 255 -29.45 1.15 4.98
C HIS A 255 -28.64 2.08 5.90
N ARG A 256 -27.35 2.30 5.60
CA ARG A 256 -26.61 3.51 5.98
C ARG A 256 -25.88 4.04 4.77
N ASP A 257 -26.48 5.06 4.23
CA ASP A 257 -25.88 5.99 3.28
C ASP A 257 -24.65 6.63 3.93
N SER A 258 -23.48 6.39 3.39
CA SER A 258 -22.25 7.05 3.79
C SER A 258 -21.42 7.28 2.54
N SER A 259 -21.68 8.43 1.92
CA SER A 259 -20.93 9.07 0.87
C SER A 259 -19.54 9.51 1.36
N TYR A 260 -18.61 8.60 1.51
CA TYR A 260 -17.18 8.87 1.64
C TYR A 260 -16.38 8.11 0.56
N GLY A 261 -16.66 8.47 -0.69
CA GLY A 261 -15.77 8.19 -1.80
C GLY A 261 -14.53 9.07 -1.70
N LEU A 262 -13.35 8.50 -1.83
CA LEU A 262 -12.16 9.30 -2.12
C LEU A 262 -12.47 10.11 -3.39
N PRO A 263 -12.32 11.45 -3.40
CA PRO A 263 -12.56 12.23 -4.61
C PRO A 263 -11.62 11.73 -5.70
N ALA A 264 -12.18 11.39 -6.86
CA ALA A 264 -11.46 10.94 -8.05
C ALA A 264 -10.43 11.97 -8.55
N GLU A 265 -10.49 13.20 -8.03
CA GLU A 265 -9.69 14.33 -8.48
C GLU A 265 -8.26 14.39 -7.93
N THR A 266 -7.88 13.58 -6.94
CA THR A 266 -6.55 13.67 -6.32
C THR A 266 -5.50 12.76 -6.94
N TRP A 267 -5.86 11.95 -7.96
CA TRP A 267 -4.92 11.06 -8.58
C TRP A 267 -4.89 11.20 -10.10
N ARG A 268 -4.01 12.05 -10.60
CA ARG A 268 -3.50 11.98 -11.98
C ARG A 268 -2.15 11.30 -11.94
N ALA A 269 -1.97 10.26 -12.75
CA ALA A 269 -0.66 9.66 -12.97
C ALA A 269 0.34 10.76 -13.35
N PRO A 270 1.56 10.77 -12.83
CA PRO A 270 2.60 11.64 -13.37
C PRO A 270 2.77 11.26 -14.84
N LEU A 271 2.61 12.24 -15.74
CA LEU A 271 2.92 12.10 -17.14
C LEU A 271 4.37 11.59 -17.25
N ALA A 272 4.58 10.51 -18.00
CA ALA A 272 5.90 10.01 -18.30
C ALA A 272 6.79 11.18 -18.81
N PRO A 273 8.06 11.25 -18.39
CA PRO A 273 8.94 12.29 -18.87
C PRO A 273 9.05 12.19 -20.39
N THR A 274 8.62 13.24 -21.08
CA THR A 274 8.84 13.41 -22.51
C THR A 274 10.34 13.33 -22.78
N ARG A 275 10.78 12.23 -23.42
CA ARG A 275 12.13 12.16 -23.97
C ARG A 275 12.24 13.24 -25.06
N THR A 276 12.89 14.34 -24.73
CA THR A 276 13.37 15.29 -25.74
C THR A 276 14.44 14.55 -26.57
N GLY A 277 14.05 14.20 -27.79
CA GLY A 277 15.00 13.73 -28.77
C GLY A 277 15.95 14.87 -29.12
N THR A 278 17.24 14.67 -28.92
CA THR A 278 18.29 15.42 -29.60
C THR A 278 18.69 14.65 -30.84
N ALA A 279 18.59 15.35 -31.94
CA ALA A 279 19.04 14.93 -33.27
C ALA A 279 20.54 14.63 -33.31
#